data_431b21ed00298fb627daf9963ce42049
#
_entry.id   431b21ed00298fb627daf9963ce42049
#
_cell.length_a   1.000
_cell.length_b   1.000
_cell.length_c   1.000
_cell.angle_alpha   90.00
_cell.angle_beta   90.00
_cell.angle_gamma   90.00
#
_symmetry.space_group_name_H-M   'P 1'
#
loop_
_entity.id
_entity.type
_entity.pdbx_description
1 polymer ?
#
loop_
_entity_poly.entity_id
_entity_poly.type
_entity_poly.pdbx_seq_one_letter_code
_entity_poly.pdbx_strand_id
1 'polypeptide(L)'
;MVKLTAEQRHRNMQNIKSKDTSIERMLRSALWKKGLRYRKNYDKLPGKPDIVLVRYKIAVFCDSEFFHGKDWEQLRLQLLKGNNAEFWINKISRNRMRDDEVNRQLSEMGWTVIRFWGKDIKKDTEGCVETVQKAVFDYKA
;
A
#
# COMPACT_ATOMS: atom_id res chain seq x y z
N MET A 1 -28.58 8.33 -3.57
CA MET A 1 -27.44 7.83 -2.80
C MET A 1 -27.77 7.91 -1.33
N VAL A 2 -27.76 6.79 -0.64
CA VAL A 2 -28.09 6.72 0.78
C VAL A 2 -26.85 7.08 1.60
N LYS A 3 -26.98 8.08 2.47
CA LYS A 3 -25.89 8.43 3.38
C LYS A 3 -25.81 7.36 4.48
N LEU A 4 -24.61 6.90 4.77
CA LEU A 4 -24.38 6.00 5.88
C LEU A 4 -24.61 6.71 7.21
N THR A 5 -25.20 6.01 8.18
CA THR A 5 -25.31 6.52 9.55
C THR A 5 -23.92 6.54 10.20
N ALA A 6 -23.79 7.28 11.30
CA ALA A 6 -22.53 7.31 12.06
C ALA A 6 -22.13 5.90 12.52
N GLU A 7 -23.09 5.08 12.93
CA GLU A 7 -22.83 3.70 13.36
C GLU A 7 -22.37 2.81 12.20
N GLN A 8 -22.99 2.96 11.03
CA GLN A 8 -22.59 2.21 9.84
C GLN A 8 -21.18 2.58 9.42
N ARG A 9 -20.84 3.87 9.44
CA ARG A 9 -19.48 4.33 9.11
C ARG A 9 -18.47 3.79 10.09
N HIS A 10 -18.79 3.76 11.38
CA HIS A 10 -17.91 3.22 12.42
C HIS A 10 -17.66 1.73 12.19
N ARG A 11 -18.72 0.94 11.93
CA ARG A 11 -18.58 -0.49 11.63
C ARG A 11 -17.76 -0.73 10.37
N ASN A 12 -17.97 0.05 9.32
CA ASN A 12 -17.19 -0.07 8.09
C ASN A 12 -15.70 0.17 8.36
N MET A 13 -15.37 1.17 9.17
CA MET A 13 -13.98 1.46 9.53
C MET A 13 -13.36 0.33 10.35
N GLN A 14 -14.12 -0.28 11.27
CA GLN A 14 -13.63 -1.41 12.08
C GLN A 14 -13.38 -2.66 11.23
N ASN A 15 -14.14 -2.83 10.15
CA ASN A 15 -14.02 -3.99 9.28
C ASN A 15 -12.93 -3.86 8.21
N ILE A 16 -12.25 -2.72 8.12
CA ILE A 16 -11.15 -2.53 7.19
C ILE A 16 -9.94 -3.31 7.67
N LYS A 17 -9.51 -4.26 6.87
CA LYS A 17 -8.34 -5.09 7.17
C LYS A 17 -7.06 -4.31 6.91
N SER A 18 -6.09 -4.46 7.81
CA SER A 18 -4.76 -3.86 7.64
C SER A 18 -3.81 -4.77 6.86
N LYS A 19 -4.18 -6.04 6.67
CA LYS A 19 -3.37 -7.04 5.94
C LYS A 19 -4.29 -8.02 5.22
N ASP A 20 -3.72 -8.72 4.25
CA ASP A 20 -4.41 -9.77 3.49
C ASP A 20 -5.68 -9.26 2.81
N THR A 21 -5.63 -8.03 2.30
CA THR A 21 -6.73 -7.43 1.55
C THR A 21 -6.87 -8.08 0.17
N SER A 22 -8.02 -7.80 -0.50
CA SER A 22 -8.26 -8.35 -1.83
C SER A 22 -7.22 -7.93 -2.85
N ILE A 23 -6.74 -6.68 -2.80
CA ILE A 23 -5.69 -6.19 -3.71
C ILE A 23 -4.36 -6.91 -3.47
N GLU A 24 -4.01 -7.16 -2.22
CA GLU A 24 -2.81 -7.93 -1.89
C GLU A 24 -2.90 -9.35 -2.46
N ARG A 25 -4.06 -10.01 -2.28
CA ARG A 25 -4.28 -11.37 -2.80
C ARG A 25 -4.22 -11.41 -4.32
N MET A 26 -4.82 -10.42 -4.99
CA MET A 26 -4.77 -10.33 -6.45
C MET A 26 -3.33 -10.25 -6.96
N LEU A 27 -2.54 -9.37 -6.35
CA LEU A 27 -1.15 -9.18 -6.76
C LEU A 27 -0.31 -10.42 -6.46
N ARG A 28 -0.47 -11.00 -5.26
CA ARG A 28 0.27 -12.21 -4.88
C ARG A 28 0.00 -13.36 -5.85
N SER A 29 -1.28 -13.58 -6.18
CA SER A 29 -1.66 -14.65 -7.11
C SER A 29 -1.00 -14.45 -8.48
N ALA A 30 -1.02 -13.22 -8.97
CA ALA A 30 -0.43 -12.89 -10.27
C ALA A 30 1.09 -13.10 -10.27
N LEU A 31 1.77 -12.70 -9.19
CA LEU A 31 3.22 -12.90 -9.04
C LEU A 31 3.56 -14.39 -8.99
N TRP A 32 2.77 -15.17 -8.25
CA TRP A 32 2.99 -16.61 -8.12
C TRP A 32 2.89 -17.30 -9.48
N LYS A 33 1.89 -16.95 -10.29
CA LYS A 33 1.70 -17.51 -11.64
C LYS A 33 2.90 -17.23 -12.56
N LYS A 34 3.63 -16.14 -12.29
CA LYS A 34 4.86 -15.83 -13.06
C LYS A 34 6.11 -16.50 -12.49
N GLY A 35 5.94 -17.36 -11.51
CA GLY A 35 7.05 -18.09 -10.91
C GLY A 35 7.82 -17.33 -9.84
N LEU A 36 7.32 -16.15 -9.42
CA LEU A 36 7.96 -15.37 -8.37
C LEU A 36 7.51 -15.86 -7.00
N ARG A 37 8.47 -16.06 -6.12
CA ARG A 37 8.21 -16.54 -4.76
C ARG A 37 8.45 -15.43 -3.76
N TYR A 38 7.59 -15.33 -2.76
CA TYR A 38 7.53 -14.20 -1.85
C TYR A 38 7.11 -14.64 -0.45
N ARG A 39 7.30 -13.73 0.49
CA ARG A 39 6.72 -13.81 1.83
C ARG A 39 5.69 -12.68 1.96
N LYS A 40 4.61 -12.96 2.66
CA LYS A 40 3.53 -11.98 2.85
C LYS A 40 3.55 -11.40 4.26
N ASN A 41 3.12 -10.16 4.38
CA ASN A 41 3.00 -9.45 5.67
C ASN A 41 4.27 -9.60 6.51
N TYR A 42 5.40 -9.20 5.92
CA TYR A 42 6.73 -9.48 6.44
C TYR A 42 7.09 -8.46 7.52
N ASP A 43 7.07 -8.89 8.80
CA ASP A 43 7.25 -8.02 9.94
C ASP A 43 8.72 -7.81 10.34
N LYS A 44 9.64 -8.43 9.65
CA LYS A 44 11.09 -8.32 9.94
C LYS A 44 11.74 -7.10 9.30
N LEU A 45 10.98 -6.33 8.52
CA LEU A 45 11.45 -5.12 7.85
C LEU A 45 10.62 -3.91 8.30
N PRO A 46 11.20 -2.69 8.26
CA PRO A 46 10.44 -1.49 8.53
C PRO A 46 9.18 -1.41 7.69
N GLY A 47 8.07 -0.98 8.29
CA GLY A 47 6.79 -0.79 7.61
C GLY A 47 6.00 -2.04 7.33
N LYS A 48 6.50 -3.21 7.66
CA LYS A 48 5.84 -4.51 7.40
C LYS A 48 5.34 -4.62 5.96
N PRO A 49 6.24 -4.72 4.97
CA PRO A 49 5.81 -4.82 3.57
C PRO A 49 4.80 -5.94 3.35
N ASP A 50 3.83 -5.67 2.49
CA ASP A 50 2.76 -6.62 2.21
C ASP A 50 3.27 -7.85 1.48
N ILE A 51 4.24 -7.66 0.58
CA ILE A 51 4.86 -8.72 -0.22
C ILE A 51 6.37 -8.46 -0.25
N VAL A 52 7.16 -9.47 0.05
CA VAL A 52 8.62 -9.36 0.04
C VAL A 52 9.22 -10.47 -0.79
N LEU A 53 10.03 -10.10 -1.77
CA LEU A 53 10.84 -11.04 -2.54
C LEU A 53 12.25 -10.99 -1.93
N VAL A 54 12.46 -11.81 -0.91
CA VAL A 54 13.71 -11.80 -0.10
C VAL A 54 14.95 -12.03 -0.95
N ARG A 55 14.86 -12.96 -1.89
CA ARG A 55 15.98 -13.31 -2.77
C ARG A 55 16.51 -12.11 -3.56
N TYR A 56 15.62 -11.18 -3.90
CA TYR A 56 15.95 -10.03 -4.76
C TYR A 56 15.94 -8.71 -3.99
N LYS A 57 15.72 -8.76 -2.68
CA LYS A 57 15.61 -7.57 -1.82
C LYS A 57 14.60 -6.55 -2.36
N ILE A 58 13.40 -7.04 -2.65
CA ILE A 58 12.30 -6.22 -3.13
C ILE A 58 11.19 -6.21 -2.08
N ALA A 59 10.78 -5.04 -1.64
CA ALA A 59 9.68 -4.83 -0.71
C ALA A 59 8.53 -4.14 -1.44
N VAL A 60 7.35 -4.75 -1.45
CA VAL A 60 6.19 -4.26 -2.16
C VAL A 60 5.10 -3.89 -1.15
N PHE A 61 4.56 -2.69 -1.30
CA PHE A 61 3.44 -2.19 -0.50
C PHE A 61 2.22 -2.00 -1.40
N CYS A 62 1.07 -2.44 -0.90
CA CYS A 62 -0.22 -2.24 -1.56
C CYS A 62 -0.98 -1.18 -0.78
N ASP A 63 -0.95 0.07 -1.25
CA ASP A 63 -1.41 1.22 -0.50
C ASP A 63 -2.86 1.59 -0.87
N SER A 64 -3.72 1.73 0.14
CA SER A 64 -5.05 2.29 -0.08
C SER A 64 -4.93 3.81 -0.31
N GLU A 65 -5.72 4.32 -1.24
CA GLU A 65 -5.66 5.72 -1.66
C GLU A 65 -5.95 6.67 -0.51
N PHE A 66 -6.97 6.38 0.27
CA PHE A 66 -7.41 7.24 1.35
C PHE A 66 -6.38 7.30 2.48
N PHE A 67 -5.99 6.15 3.04
CA PHE A 67 -5.13 6.10 4.23
C PHE A 67 -3.68 6.51 3.95
N HIS A 68 -3.23 6.40 2.71
CA HIS A 68 -1.90 6.83 2.30
C HIS A 68 -1.89 8.18 1.62
N GLY A 69 -3.04 8.85 1.56
CA GLY A 69 -3.15 10.23 1.13
C GLY A 69 -2.83 10.46 -0.34
N LYS A 70 -3.32 9.59 -1.23
CA LYS A 70 -3.17 9.82 -2.66
C LYS A 70 -3.82 11.17 -3.03
N ASP A 71 -3.16 11.93 -3.90
CA ASP A 71 -3.61 13.27 -4.30
C ASP A 71 -3.87 14.14 -3.06
N TRP A 72 -2.89 14.20 -2.17
CA TRP A 72 -3.04 14.74 -0.82
C TRP A 72 -3.61 16.16 -0.78
N GLU A 73 -3.18 17.03 -1.71
CA GLU A 73 -3.67 18.42 -1.70
C GLU A 73 -5.19 18.48 -1.91
N GLN A 74 -5.71 17.68 -2.83
CA GLN A 74 -7.15 17.60 -3.08
C GLN A 74 -7.88 16.93 -1.93
N LEU A 75 -7.33 15.82 -1.42
CA LEU A 75 -7.93 15.09 -0.32
C LEU A 75 -8.01 15.96 0.94
N ARG A 76 -6.94 16.69 1.25
CA ARG A 76 -6.90 17.59 2.40
C ARG A 76 -8.02 18.65 2.32
N LEU A 77 -8.21 19.23 1.13
CA LEU A 77 -9.27 20.21 0.92
C LEU A 77 -10.67 19.62 1.12
N GLN A 78 -10.86 18.37 0.66
CA GLN A 78 -12.13 17.67 0.87
C GLN A 78 -12.37 17.38 2.36
N LEU A 79 -11.33 16.97 3.07
CA LEU A 79 -11.41 16.67 4.50
C LEU A 79 -11.75 17.91 5.32
N LEU A 80 -11.26 19.08 4.92
CA LEU A 80 -11.56 20.34 5.60
C LEU A 80 -13.05 20.66 5.58
N LYS A 81 -13.79 20.16 4.61
CA LYS A 81 -15.24 20.39 4.46
C LYS A 81 -16.08 19.41 5.27
N GLY A 82 -15.47 18.36 5.81
CA GLY A 82 -16.18 17.27 6.48
C GLY A 82 -16.08 17.32 7.99
N ASN A 83 -16.68 16.32 8.64
CA ASN A 83 -16.61 16.14 10.08
C ASN A 83 -15.26 15.52 10.47
N ASN A 84 -14.74 15.91 11.63
CA ASN A 84 -13.47 15.43 12.16
C ASN A 84 -12.28 15.71 11.24
N ALA A 85 -12.31 16.87 10.58
CA ALA A 85 -11.26 17.27 9.63
C ALA A 85 -9.87 17.20 10.24
N GLU A 86 -9.68 17.77 11.43
CA GLU A 86 -8.39 17.80 12.10
C GLU A 86 -7.87 16.39 12.38
N PHE A 87 -8.72 15.49 12.86
CA PHE A 87 -8.36 14.12 13.14
C PHE A 87 -7.83 13.41 11.89
N TRP A 88 -8.60 13.50 10.78
CA TRP A 88 -8.23 12.80 9.54
C TRP A 88 -7.01 13.42 8.88
N ILE A 89 -6.90 14.74 8.87
CA ILE A 89 -5.73 15.42 8.29
C ILE A 89 -4.47 15.01 9.04
N ASN A 90 -4.51 15.04 10.37
CA ASN A 90 -3.37 14.66 11.19
C ASN A 90 -3.00 13.19 11.01
N LYS A 91 -4.01 12.30 10.96
CA LYS A 91 -3.77 10.87 10.80
C LYS A 91 -3.12 10.55 9.47
N ILE A 92 -3.66 11.08 8.37
CA ILE A 92 -3.14 10.82 7.02
C ILE A 92 -1.78 11.47 6.83
N SER A 93 -1.57 12.69 7.34
CA SER A 93 -0.26 13.33 7.32
C SER A 93 0.81 12.46 7.98
N ARG A 94 0.49 11.90 9.15
CA ARG A 94 1.42 11.01 9.85
C ARG A 94 1.67 9.74 9.07
N ASN A 95 0.66 9.17 8.44
CA ASN A 95 0.82 7.99 7.60
C ASN A 95 1.76 8.26 6.43
N ARG A 96 1.61 9.41 5.79
CA ARG A 96 2.48 9.81 4.66
C ARG A 96 3.93 10.00 5.12
N MET A 97 4.13 10.66 6.24
CA MET A 97 5.47 10.84 6.82
C MET A 97 6.11 9.49 7.16
N ARG A 98 5.31 8.57 7.70
CA ARG A 98 5.78 7.22 8.02
C ARG A 98 6.16 6.46 6.76
N ASP A 99 5.36 6.57 5.70
CA ASP A 99 5.67 5.94 4.41
C ASP A 99 7.01 6.43 3.86
N ASP A 100 7.24 7.74 3.90
CA ASP A 100 8.51 8.33 3.43
C ASP A 100 9.69 7.83 4.27
N GLU A 101 9.54 7.77 5.59
CA GLU A 101 10.57 7.26 6.49
C GLU A 101 10.87 5.79 6.25
N VAL A 102 9.82 4.98 6.06
CA VAL A 102 9.98 3.55 5.74
C VAL A 102 10.72 3.39 4.42
N ASN A 103 10.35 4.15 3.40
CA ASN A 103 11.01 4.11 2.10
C ASN A 103 12.50 4.42 2.25
N ARG A 104 12.83 5.43 3.04
CA ARG A 104 14.22 5.83 3.28
C ARG A 104 15.00 4.72 3.99
N GLN A 105 14.42 4.17 5.05
CA GLN A 105 15.07 3.10 5.83
C GLN A 105 15.33 1.86 4.97
N LEU A 106 14.35 1.43 4.20
CA LEU A 106 14.50 0.26 3.35
C LEU A 106 15.53 0.49 2.24
N SER A 107 15.54 1.69 1.65
CA SER A 107 16.53 2.05 0.63
C SER A 107 17.95 2.03 1.21
N GLU A 108 18.12 2.56 2.41
CA GLU A 108 19.43 2.54 3.10
C GLU A 108 19.89 1.11 3.40
N MET A 109 18.95 0.19 3.62
CA MET A 109 19.25 -1.23 3.85
C MET A 109 19.54 -1.99 2.55
N GLY A 110 19.49 -1.33 1.41
CA GLY A 110 19.74 -1.93 0.10
C GLY A 110 18.52 -2.60 -0.53
N TRP A 111 17.32 -2.30 -0.03
CA TRP A 111 16.09 -2.85 -0.57
C TRP A 111 15.50 -1.94 -1.65
N THR A 112 14.91 -2.56 -2.66
CA THR A 112 14.08 -1.85 -3.65
C THR A 112 12.67 -1.77 -3.11
N VAL A 113 12.14 -0.55 -2.99
CA VAL A 113 10.79 -0.32 -2.50
C VAL A 113 9.87 -0.05 -3.69
N ILE A 114 8.78 -0.80 -3.77
CA ILE A 114 7.75 -0.62 -4.80
C ILE A 114 6.43 -0.40 -4.08
N ARG A 115 5.73 0.67 -4.42
CA ARG A 115 4.40 0.95 -3.87
C ARG A 115 3.40 1.02 -5.01
N PHE A 116 2.29 0.32 -4.84
CA PHE A 116 1.18 0.36 -5.78
C PHE A 116 -0.07 0.87 -5.09
N TRP A 117 -0.81 1.72 -5.76
CA TRP A 117 -2.14 2.11 -5.30
C TRP A 117 -3.12 0.96 -5.56
N GLY A 118 -4.08 0.77 -4.65
CA GLY A 118 -5.05 -0.31 -4.77
C GLY A 118 -5.83 -0.29 -6.08
N LYS A 119 -6.20 0.90 -6.56
CA LYS A 119 -6.91 1.04 -7.84
C LYS A 119 -6.06 0.58 -9.02
N ASP A 120 -4.75 0.85 -8.97
CA ASP A 120 -3.84 0.45 -10.03
C ASP A 120 -3.68 -1.07 -10.08
N ILE A 121 -3.65 -1.72 -8.91
CA ILE A 121 -3.61 -3.18 -8.84
C ILE A 121 -4.87 -3.78 -9.47
N LYS A 122 -6.04 -3.24 -9.14
CA LYS A 122 -7.31 -3.73 -9.69
C LYS A 122 -7.43 -3.48 -11.19
N LYS A 123 -6.98 -2.32 -11.65
CA LYS A 123 -7.13 -1.89 -13.04
C LYS A 123 -6.11 -2.58 -13.95
N ASP A 124 -4.89 -2.76 -13.45
CA ASP A 124 -3.78 -3.26 -14.28
C ASP A 124 -2.83 -4.12 -13.44
N THR A 125 -3.32 -5.25 -12.99
CA THR A 125 -2.52 -6.21 -12.21
C THR A 125 -1.28 -6.65 -12.99
N GLU A 126 -1.43 -6.90 -14.30
CA GLU A 126 -0.29 -7.33 -15.14
C GLU A 126 0.78 -6.25 -15.20
N GLY A 127 0.41 -4.98 -15.30
CA GLY A 127 1.38 -3.87 -15.27
C GLY A 127 2.15 -3.81 -13.96
N CYS A 128 1.46 -4.08 -12.85
CA CYS A 128 2.10 -4.16 -11.54
C CYS A 128 3.10 -5.33 -11.49
N VAL A 129 2.71 -6.49 -12.01
CA VAL A 129 3.60 -7.65 -12.10
C VAL A 129 4.83 -7.34 -12.94
N GLU A 130 4.66 -6.68 -14.07
CA GLU A 130 5.76 -6.28 -14.94
C GLU A 130 6.76 -5.38 -14.22
N THR A 131 6.25 -4.45 -13.41
CA THR A 131 7.11 -3.58 -12.59
C THR A 131 7.98 -4.38 -11.63
N VAL A 132 7.39 -5.38 -10.96
CA VAL A 132 8.14 -6.26 -10.05
C VAL A 132 9.15 -7.12 -10.83
N GLN A 133 8.74 -7.67 -11.98
CA GLN A 133 9.63 -8.46 -12.83
C GLN A 133 10.84 -7.65 -13.31
N LYS A 134 10.63 -6.38 -13.65
CA LYS A 134 11.72 -5.48 -14.03
C LYS A 134 12.70 -5.29 -12.88
N ALA A 135 12.18 -5.11 -11.66
CA ALA A 135 13.03 -4.96 -10.47
C ALA A 135 13.85 -6.24 -10.21
N VAL A 136 13.25 -7.41 -10.42
CA VAL A 136 13.96 -8.72 -10.33
C VAL A 136 15.08 -8.77 -11.36
N PHE A 137 14.79 -8.40 -12.60
CA PHE A 137 15.77 -8.36 -13.67
C PHE A 137 16.93 -7.42 -13.34
N ASP A 138 16.63 -6.22 -12.87
CA ASP A 138 17.64 -5.22 -12.52
C ASP A 138 18.52 -5.69 -11.37
N TYR A 139 17.97 -6.43 -10.40
CA TYR A 139 18.74 -7.00 -9.30
C TYR A 139 19.76 -8.04 -9.81
N LYS A 140 19.36 -8.85 -10.78
CA LYS A 140 20.22 -9.89 -11.37
C LYS A 140 21.34 -9.31 -12.24
N ALA A 141 21.11 -8.13 -12.78
CA ALA A 141 22.11 -7.44 -13.59
C ALA A 141 23.17 -6.81 -12.67
#